data_e88dc8bbdcf3ab6d06dd2e9053055bf6
#
_entry.id   e88dc8bbdcf3ab6d06dd2e9053055bf6
#
_cell.length_a   1.000
_cell.length_b   1.000
_cell.length_c   1.000
_cell.angle_alpha   90.00
_cell.angle_beta   90.00
_cell.angle_gamma   90.00
#
_symmetry.space_group_name_H-M   'P 1'
#
loop_
_entity.id
_entity.type
_entity.pdbx_description
1 polymer ?
#
loop_
_entity_poly.entity_id
_entity_poly.type
_entity_poly.pdbx_seq_one_letter_code
_entity_poly.pdbx_strand_id
1 'polypeptide(L)'
;IKNFLEKSSIRANDNLKNLFNKAQDLKCFPIFISDKTHQPSQKNIFFLGDSLFALPPTFAQGASQSTESAYELFKILDEDNNDNFNKYYSNRIKRIKMVNQRSKLNYFVFHLSNPVLVLLRNTVLKVLVSNKIFLNKYLGEIYIKK
;
A
#
# COMPACT_ATOMS: atom_id res chain seq x y z
N ILE A 1 -5.08 -24.35 5.52
CA ILE A 1 -5.81 -23.10 5.78
C ILE A 1 -6.56 -23.22 7.10
N LYS A 2 -7.42 -24.25 7.30
CA LYS A 2 -8.18 -24.42 8.56
C LYS A 2 -7.28 -24.40 9.80
N ASN A 3 -6.20 -25.17 9.85
CA ASN A 3 -5.25 -25.18 10.98
C ASN A 3 -4.58 -23.82 11.24
N PHE A 4 -4.35 -23.01 10.19
CA PHE A 4 -3.82 -21.65 10.33
C PHE A 4 -4.87 -20.72 10.94
N LEU A 5 -6.11 -20.83 10.48
CA LEU A 5 -7.22 -20.03 10.98
C LEU A 5 -7.58 -20.40 12.41
N GLU A 6 -7.55 -21.67 12.77
CA GLU A 6 -7.75 -22.14 14.15
C GLU A 6 -6.69 -21.58 15.09
N LYS A 7 -5.42 -21.63 14.73
CA LYS A 7 -4.34 -20.99 15.53
C LYS A 7 -4.49 -19.47 15.61
N SER A 8 -4.91 -18.82 14.55
CA SER A 8 -5.13 -17.36 14.52
C SER A 8 -6.39 -16.94 15.25
N SER A 9 -7.42 -17.81 15.29
CA SER A 9 -8.71 -17.56 15.96
C SER A 9 -8.66 -17.68 17.47
N ILE A 10 -7.60 -18.25 18.06
CA ILE A 10 -7.47 -18.41 19.53
C ILE A 10 -7.65 -17.06 20.26
N ARG A 11 -7.27 -15.94 19.60
CA ARG A 11 -7.43 -14.58 20.13
C ARG A 11 -8.61 -13.81 19.53
N ALA A 12 -9.37 -14.43 18.63
CA ALA A 12 -10.53 -13.81 18.01
C ALA A 12 -11.76 -13.90 18.92
N ASN A 13 -12.67 -12.94 18.81
CA ASN A 13 -13.95 -13.03 19.50
C ASN A 13 -14.80 -14.14 18.88
N ASP A 14 -15.85 -14.58 19.59
CA ASP A 14 -16.65 -15.73 19.20
C ASP A 14 -17.41 -15.52 17.87
N ASN A 15 -17.73 -14.27 17.52
CA ASN A 15 -18.33 -13.93 16.23
C ASN A 15 -17.40 -14.25 15.07
N LEU A 16 -16.11 -13.93 15.19
CA LEU A 16 -15.09 -14.27 14.19
C LEU A 16 -14.86 -15.78 14.10
N LYS A 17 -14.83 -16.49 15.24
CA LYS A 17 -14.73 -17.96 15.24
C LYS A 17 -15.91 -18.60 14.52
N ASN A 18 -17.13 -18.14 14.81
CA ASN A 18 -18.33 -18.62 14.15
C ASN A 18 -18.32 -18.34 12.64
N LEU A 19 -17.80 -17.19 12.21
CA LEU A 19 -17.64 -16.85 10.80
C LEU A 19 -16.68 -17.84 10.12
N PHE A 20 -15.53 -18.13 10.71
CA PHE A 20 -14.56 -19.09 10.15
C PHE A 20 -15.11 -20.51 10.09
N ASN A 21 -15.88 -20.92 11.11
CA ASN A 21 -16.51 -22.25 11.11
C ASN A 21 -17.57 -22.42 10.03
N LYS A 22 -18.28 -21.34 9.67
CA LYS A 22 -19.29 -21.33 8.62
C LYS A 22 -18.71 -21.08 7.23
N ALA A 23 -17.46 -20.61 7.12
CA ALA A 23 -16.85 -20.32 5.84
C ALA A 23 -16.60 -21.61 5.04
N GLN A 24 -17.19 -21.66 3.84
CA GLN A 24 -16.95 -22.71 2.86
C GLN A 24 -15.99 -22.17 1.79
N ASP A 25 -15.24 -23.05 1.15
CA ASP A 25 -14.38 -22.69 0.02
C ASP A 25 -13.31 -21.62 0.30
N LEU A 26 -12.65 -21.71 1.45
CA LEU A 26 -11.56 -20.82 1.82
C LEU A 26 -10.37 -20.96 0.87
N LYS A 27 -10.04 -19.90 0.14
CA LYS A 27 -8.90 -19.83 -0.76
C LYS A 27 -7.82 -18.93 -0.17
N CYS A 28 -6.57 -19.33 -0.36
CA CYS A 28 -5.41 -18.53 0.03
C CYS A 28 -4.69 -18.08 -1.25
N PHE A 29 -4.50 -16.77 -1.37
CA PHE A 29 -3.77 -16.18 -2.48
C PHE A 29 -2.46 -15.60 -1.95
N PRO A 30 -1.31 -15.92 -2.56
CA PRO A 30 -0.06 -15.27 -2.21
C PRO A 30 -0.11 -13.79 -2.59
N ILE A 31 0.41 -12.94 -1.72
CA ILE A 31 0.60 -11.52 -2.00
C ILE A 31 2.06 -11.30 -2.35
N PHE A 32 2.31 -10.85 -3.58
CA PHE A 32 3.64 -10.49 -4.04
C PHE A 32 3.84 -8.99 -3.86
N ILE A 33 4.99 -8.60 -3.31
CA ILE A 33 5.41 -7.21 -3.16
C ILE A 33 6.79 -7.03 -3.78
N SER A 34 7.03 -5.85 -4.35
CA SER A 34 8.34 -5.54 -4.90
C SER A 34 9.31 -5.05 -3.81
N ASP A 35 10.55 -5.47 -3.90
CA ASP A 35 11.67 -4.95 -3.11
C ASP A 35 12.35 -3.74 -3.78
N LYS A 36 12.30 -3.70 -5.12
CA LYS A 36 12.88 -2.66 -5.96
C LYS A 36 11.95 -2.26 -7.10
N THR A 37 12.16 -1.08 -7.65
CA THR A 37 11.47 -0.63 -8.85
C THR A 37 12.02 -1.33 -10.08
N HIS A 38 11.12 -1.72 -10.97
CA HIS A 38 11.47 -2.31 -12.26
C HIS A 38 11.42 -1.24 -13.34
N GLN A 39 12.50 -1.11 -14.11
CA GLN A 39 12.56 -0.22 -15.26
C GLN A 39 12.85 -1.06 -16.49
N PRO A 40 12.18 -0.77 -17.61
CA PRO A 40 12.46 -1.47 -18.86
C PRO A 40 13.83 -1.06 -19.40
N SER A 41 14.53 -2.01 -20.00
CA SER A 41 15.79 -1.76 -20.70
C SER A 41 15.57 -1.18 -22.09
N GLN A 42 14.39 -1.32 -22.66
CA GLN A 42 14.03 -0.83 -23.99
C GLN A 42 13.30 0.51 -23.89
N LYS A 43 13.63 1.44 -24.81
CA LYS A 43 13.13 2.82 -24.78
C LYS A 43 11.62 2.96 -25.03
N ASN A 44 10.99 1.98 -25.68
CA ASN A 44 9.57 1.99 -26.07
C ASN A 44 8.69 1.11 -25.19
N ILE A 45 9.21 0.60 -24.07
CA ILE A 45 8.45 -0.17 -23.10
C ILE A 45 8.33 0.64 -21.82
N PHE A 46 7.09 0.77 -21.31
CA PHE A 46 6.81 1.50 -20.07
C PHE A 46 6.14 0.58 -19.07
N PHE A 47 6.64 0.58 -17.85
CA PHE A 47 6.03 -0.13 -16.73
C PHE A 47 5.15 0.81 -15.93
N LEU A 48 3.95 0.35 -15.59
CA LEU A 48 2.95 1.07 -14.82
C LEU A 48 2.45 0.21 -13.66
N GLY A 49 1.97 0.85 -12.60
CA GLY A 49 1.38 0.17 -11.47
C GLY A 49 2.27 -0.93 -10.89
N ASP A 50 1.70 -2.11 -10.70
CA ASP A 50 2.39 -3.24 -10.09
C ASP A 50 3.55 -3.79 -10.93
N SER A 51 3.53 -3.61 -12.26
CA SER A 51 4.67 -3.96 -13.12
C SER A 51 5.89 -3.06 -12.88
N LEU A 52 5.68 -1.81 -12.47
CA LEU A 52 6.73 -0.90 -12.03
C LEU A 52 7.14 -1.19 -10.58
N PHE A 53 6.15 -1.37 -9.70
CA PHE A 53 6.36 -1.67 -8.29
C PHE A 53 5.06 -2.16 -7.62
N ALA A 54 5.03 -3.43 -7.21
CA ALA A 54 3.90 -3.99 -6.47
C ALA A 54 3.94 -3.55 -5.01
N LEU A 55 2.94 -2.77 -4.59
CA LEU A 55 2.82 -2.22 -3.24
C LEU A 55 2.16 -3.19 -2.27
N PRO A 56 2.56 -3.19 -0.97
CA PRO A 56 1.80 -3.88 0.05
C PRO A 56 0.34 -3.38 0.12
N PRO A 57 -0.67 -4.26 0.30
CA PRO A 57 -2.08 -3.88 0.27
C PRO A 57 -2.53 -3.08 1.49
N THR A 58 -1.69 -2.97 2.52
CA THR A 58 -2.02 -2.36 3.84
C THR A 58 -2.38 -0.88 3.80
N PHE A 59 -2.22 -0.23 2.67
CA PHE A 59 -2.58 1.17 2.47
C PHE A 59 -3.59 1.39 1.32
N ALA A 60 -4.05 0.29 0.69
CA ALA A 60 -5.03 0.29 -0.41
C ALA A 60 -4.68 1.25 -1.57
N GLN A 61 -3.39 1.42 -1.89
CA GLN A 61 -2.92 2.41 -2.87
C GLN A 61 -2.57 1.83 -4.25
N GLY A 62 -2.61 0.51 -4.44
CA GLY A 62 -2.20 -0.13 -5.70
C GLY A 62 -2.92 0.45 -6.91
N ALA A 63 -4.25 0.42 -6.92
CA ALA A 63 -5.06 0.93 -8.03
C ALA A 63 -4.87 2.44 -8.24
N SER A 64 -4.87 3.25 -7.18
CA SER A 64 -4.65 4.71 -7.26
C SER A 64 -3.29 5.05 -7.87
N GLN A 65 -2.24 4.34 -7.45
CA GLN A 65 -0.89 4.56 -7.98
C GLN A 65 -0.75 4.09 -9.43
N SER A 66 -1.49 3.06 -9.84
CA SER A 66 -1.54 2.61 -11.24
C SER A 66 -2.21 3.66 -12.12
N THR A 67 -3.38 4.18 -11.71
CA THR A 67 -4.11 5.23 -12.42
C THR A 67 -3.29 6.53 -12.51
N GLU A 68 -2.65 6.94 -11.42
CA GLU A 68 -1.79 8.12 -11.39
C GLU A 68 -0.59 7.95 -12.34
N SER A 69 0.01 6.75 -12.39
CA SER A 69 1.12 6.45 -13.29
C SER A 69 0.70 6.51 -14.75
N ALA A 70 -0.46 5.96 -15.10
CA ALA A 70 -1.00 5.98 -16.45
C ALA A 70 -1.28 7.42 -16.91
N TYR A 71 -1.89 8.23 -16.05
CA TYR A 71 -2.17 9.64 -16.35
C TYR A 71 -0.91 10.48 -16.56
N GLU A 72 0.12 10.27 -15.72
CA GLU A 72 1.40 10.98 -15.88
C GLU A 72 2.12 10.58 -17.18
N LEU A 73 2.11 9.28 -17.49
CA LEU A 73 2.71 8.79 -18.72
C LEU A 73 1.96 9.32 -19.96
N PHE A 74 0.63 9.31 -19.93
CA PHE A 74 -0.20 9.85 -21.01
C PHE A 74 0.18 11.31 -21.33
N LYS A 75 0.31 12.16 -20.31
CA LYS A 75 0.72 13.55 -20.52
C LYS A 75 2.07 13.70 -21.21
N ILE A 76 3.03 12.85 -20.85
CA ILE A 76 4.38 12.91 -21.44
C ILE A 76 4.39 12.45 -22.89
N LEU A 77 3.58 11.44 -23.21
CA LEU A 77 3.42 10.96 -24.57
C LEU A 77 2.72 11.99 -25.47
N ASP A 78 1.76 12.73 -24.89
CA ASP A 78 1.02 13.78 -25.62
C ASP A 78 1.89 15.02 -25.93
N GLU A 79 2.88 15.31 -25.06
CA GLU A 79 3.81 16.44 -25.21
C GLU A 79 4.97 16.17 -26.20
N ASP A 80 5.09 14.96 -26.75
CA ASP A 80 6.13 14.49 -27.70
C ASP A 80 7.58 14.87 -27.30
N ASN A 81 7.86 14.85 -25.98
CA ASN A 81 9.12 15.29 -25.41
C ASN A 81 9.88 14.13 -24.74
N ASN A 82 10.84 13.55 -25.45
CA ASN A 82 11.61 12.38 -25.00
C ASN A 82 12.40 12.60 -23.69
N ASP A 83 12.79 13.82 -23.35
CA ASP A 83 13.53 14.13 -22.12
C ASP A 83 12.66 14.00 -20.85
N ASN A 84 11.35 14.02 -21.01
CA ASN A 84 10.42 13.93 -19.89
C ASN A 84 10.30 12.50 -19.30
N PHE A 85 10.74 11.45 -20.00
CA PHE A 85 10.64 10.08 -19.47
C PHE A 85 11.52 9.84 -18.24
N ASN A 86 12.74 10.36 -18.22
CA ASN A 86 13.60 10.26 -17.05
C ASN A 86 12.99 10.99 -15.85
N LYS A 87 12.39 12.14 -16.10
CA LYS A 87 11.66 12.93 -15.08
C LYS A 87 10.43 12.17 -14.57
N TYR A 88 9.68 11.51 -15.46
CA TYR A 88 8.58 10.64 -15.12
C TYR A 88 9.01 9.56 -14.12
N TYR A 89 9.99 8.72 -14.50
CA TYR A 89 10.46 7.65 -13.63
C TYR A 89 10.99 8.17 -12.30
N SER A 90 11.75 9.25 -12.30
CA SER A 90 12.27 9.86 -11.07
C SER A 90 11.13 10.29 -10.14
N ASN A 91 10.10 10.94 -10.66
CA ASN A 91 8.94 11.39 -9.90
C ASN A 91 8.13 10.19 -9.39
N ARG A 92 7.89 9.19 -10.23
CA ARG A 92 7.17 7.97 -9.83
C ARG A 92 7.91 7.20 -8.77
N ILE A 93 9.23 7.04 -8.89
CA ILE A 93 10.05 6.35 -7.87
C ILE A 93 9.98 7.07 -6.52
N LYS A 94 10.06 8.39 -6.49
CA LYS A 94 9.89 9.17 -5.25
C LYS A 94 8.52 8.94 -4.62
N ARG A 95 7.48 8.99 -5.43
CA ARG A 95 6.09 8.77 -5.02
C ARG A 95 5.88 7.37 -4.45
N ILE A 96 6.32 6.35 -5.19
CA ILE A 96 6.25 4.94 -4.79
C ILE A 96 7.00 4.69 -3.47
N LYS A 97 8.20 5.23 -3.31
CA LYS A 97 8.97 5.10 -2.07
C LYS A 97 8.20 5.65 -0.87
N MET A 98 7.59 6.81 -0.98
CA MET A 98 6.78 7.42 0.07
C MET A 98 5.57 6.54 0.42
N VAL A 99 4.81 6.10 -0.57
CA VAL A 99 3.63 5.23 -0.37
C VAL A 99 4.04 3.89 0.25
N ASN A 100 5.13 3.29 -0.24
CA ASN A 100 5.64 2.01 0.27
C ASN A 100 6.10 2.12 1.74
N GLN A 101 6.78 3.20 2.11
CA GLN A 101 7.16 3.44 3.51
C GLN A 101 5.94 3.52 4.42
N ARG A 102 4.89 4.23 4.01
CA ARG A 102 3.64 4.34 4.77
C ARG A 102 2.88 3.00 4.83
N SER A 103 2.88 2.25 3.73
CA SER A 103 2.30 0.90 3.70
C SER A 103 3.01 -0.06 4.66
N LYS A 104 4.35 -0.03 4.71
CA LYS A 104 5.15 -0.83 5.64
C LYS A 104 4.91 -0.41 7.09
N LEU A 105 4.83 0.89 7.36
CA LEU A 105 4.51 1.40 8.68
C LEU A 105 3.12 0.93 9.14
N ASN A 106 2.11 1.05 8.28
CA ASN A 106 0.76 0.56 8.58
C ASN A 106 0.76 -0.94 8.83
N TYR A 107 1.47 -1.72 8.00
CA TYR A 107 1.61 -3.16 8.21
C TYR A 107 2.17 -3.46 9.61
N PHE A 108 3.27 -2.84 9.98
CA PHE A 108 3.88 -3.01 11.30
C PHE A 108 2.91 -2.62 12.43
N VAL A 109 2.31 -1.44 12.34
CA VAL A 109 1.41 -0.89 13.37
C VAL A 109 0.17 -1.77 13.55
N PHE A 110 -0.42 -2.28 12.47
CA PHE A 110 -1.63 -3.10 12.53
C PHE A 110 -1.36 -4.53 13.04
N HIS A 111 -0.14 -5.04 12.88
CA HIS A 111 0.22 -6.40 13.32
C HIS A 111 0.89 -6.45 14.70
N LEU A 112 0.91 -5.35 15.45
CA LEU A 112 1.35 -5.36 16.84
C LEU A 112 0.44 -6.27 17.67
N SER A 113 1.04 -7.27 18.34
CA SER A 113 0.32 -8.26 19.15
C SER A 113 0.62 -8.14 20.64
N ASN A 114 1.68 -7.44 21.04
CA ASN A 114 1.99 -7.20 22.45
C ASN A 114 0.95 -6.25 23.07
N PRO A 115 0.29 -6.61 24.20
CA PRO A 115 -0.79 -5.79 24.78
C PRO A 115 -0.37 -4.36 25.12
N VAL A 116 0.85 -4.18 25.65
CA VAL A 116 1.38 -2.85 26.01
C VAL A 116 1.59 -2.00 24.76
N LEU A 117 2.19 -2.58 23.70
CA LEU A 117 2.38 -1.88 22.44
C LEU A 117 1.06 -1.56 21.74
N VAL A 118 0.06 -2.44 21.86
CA VAL A 118 -1.28 -2.21 21.33
C VAL A 118 -1.96 -1.04 22.06
N LEU A 119 -1.85 -0.97 23.39
CA LEU A 119 -2.40 0.14 24.17
C LEU A 119 -1.72 1.47 23.78
N LEU A 120 -0.38 1.48 23.71
CA LEU A 120 0.38 2.64 23.27
C LEU A 120 -0.02 3.08 21.87
N ARG A 121 -0.07 2.14 20.91
CA ARG A 121 -0.53 2.40 19.56
C ARG A 121 -1.91 3.06 19.54
N ASN A 122 -2.87 2.49 20.27
CA ASN A 122 -4.25 3.00 20.27
C ASN A 122 -4.33 4.42 20.82
N THR A 123 -3.56 4.73 21.87
CA THR A 123 -3.48 6.07 22.46
C THR A 123 -2.86 7.06 21.46
N VAL A 124 -1.74 6.69 20.84
CA VAL A 124 -1.06 7.52 19.85
C VAL A 124 -1.96 7.76 18.64
N LEU A 125 -2.61 6.72 18.10
CA LEU A 125 -3.54 6.86 16.97
C LEU A 125 -4.72 7.78 17.32
N LYS A 126 -5.29 7.67 18.52
CA LYS A 126 -6.37 8.56 18.95
C LYS A 126 -5.96 10.03 18.92
N VAL A 127 -4.77 10.36 19.38
CA VAL A 127 -4.21 11.72 19.35
C VAL A 127 -3.93 12.16 17.91
N LEU A 128 -3.28 11.31 17.12
CA LEU A 128 -2.91 11.64 15.74
C LEU A 128 -4.13 11.84 14.82
N VAL A 129 -5.17 11.01 14.96
CA VAL A 129 -6.40 11.15 14.17
C VAL A 129 -7.19 12.40 14.53
N SER A 130 -7.07 12.89 15.76
CA SER A 130 -7.69 14.16 16.19
C SER A 130 -6.93 15.38 15.65
N ASN A 131 -5.70 15.20 15.18
CA ASN A 131 -4.87 16.30 14.69
C ASN A 131 -5.03 16.48 13.17
N LYS A 132 -5.79 17.51 12.75
CA LYS A 132 -6.04 17.83 11.34
C LYS A 132 -4.76 18.11 10.54
N ILE A 133 -3.77 18.76 11.16
CA ILE A 133 -2.49 19.07 10.51
C ILE A 133 -1.75 17.77 10.18
N PHE A 134 -1.70 16.83 11.14
CA PHE A 134 -1.11 15.51 10.92
C PHE A 134 -1.84 14.76 9.80
N LEU A 135 -3.18 14.71 9.83
CA LEU A 135 -3.96 14.02 8.82
C LEU A 135 -3.74 14.61 7.43
N ASN A 136 -3.76 15.93 7.30
CA ASN A 136 -3.51 16.63 6.04
C ASN A 136 -2.09 16.35 5.51
N LYS A 137 -1.11 16.28 6.37
CA LYS A 137 0.27 15.95 5.97
C LYS A 137 0.42 14.46 5.64
N TYR A 138 -0.11 13.58 6.48
CA TYR A 138 0.07 12.13 6.32
C TYR A 138 -0.76 11.56 5.17
N LEU A 139 -2.03 11.95 5.05
CA LEU A 139 -2.93 11.51 3.98
C LEU A 139 -2.91 12.46 2.79
N GLY A 140 -2.90 13.76 3.02
CA GLY A 140 -2.96 14.77 1.97
C GLY A 140 -1.82 14.67 0.96
N GLU A 141 -0.61 14.39 1.38
CA GLU A 141 0.52 14.17 0.48
C GLU A 141 0.32 12.95 -0.47
N ILE A 142 -0.59 12.04 -0.11
CA ILE A 142 -0.90 10.87 -0.93
C ILE A 142 -2.07 11.15 -1.87
N TYR A 143 -3.08 11.88 -1.42
CA TYR A 143 -4.31 12.10 -2.18
C TYR A 143 -4.34 13.43 -2.92
N ILE A 144 -3.56 14.42 -2.46
CA ILE A 144 -3.52 15.75 -3.09
C ILE A 144 -2.19 15.86 -3.85
N LYS A 145 -2.29 15.83 -5.17
CA LYS A 145 -1.15 16.15 -6.03
C LYS A 145 -1.00 17.69 -6.03
N LYS A 146 0.14 18.16 -5.51
CA LYS A 146 0.56 19.56 -5.71
C LYS A 146 1.14 19.76 -7.11
#